data_125327d4f0363145c3361fccf9b41b99
#
_entry.id   125327d4f0363145c3361fccf9b41b99
#
_cell.length_a   1.000
_cell.length_b   1.000
_cell.length_c   1.000
_cell.angle_alpha   90.00
_cell.angle_beta   90.00
_cell.angle_gamma   90.00
#
_symmetry.space_group_name_H-M   'P 1'
#
loop_
_entity.id
_entity.type
_entity.pdbx_description
1 polymer ?
#
loop_
_entity_poly.entity_id
_entity_poly.type
_entity_poly.pdbx_seq_one_letter_code
_entity_poly.pdbx_strand_id
1 'polypeptide(L)'
;MAEQSPGSQARRTILGLGGSALLALALAGCQLVPKPRPDLPPEEVPEEVEQPRDEEPRVQLPPEETRNRVAVLVPTSGANAGVGQSIANAANLALLDAGGERIRITVYDTARGGAAAAANQALADGNGLFLGPLLADDVRAVAPVARRADVPVISFSNDISVAGNGVYLMGFTPGQSIARVVGHARSVGLERFGALAPVGVYGRRASDAMVEAVEEEGGRLVSMQSYDGGPAAVRTAVARLYAQGDYDAVLIADGGRGAAAAAPLLKSGANARVRLLGTELWATETGLGRTSALRGAWYASVGDSMFNQLRTRYRARFGANPSRLASLGYDAVLLTVRIAKNWRLGRPFPERELRDPVGFAGVDGPFRFTSSGIAERSLEVREVTAAGSIVVSPAPRSFD
;
A
#
# COMPACT_ATOMS: atom_id res chain seq x y z
N MET A 1 56.03 -28.29 -3.47
CA MET A 1 56.75 -27.01 -3.63
C MET A 1 55.79 -25.99 -3.09
N ALA A 2 55.75 -25.71 -1.81
CA ALA A 2 56.61 -24.81 -1.07
C ALA A 2 56.47 -23.40 -1.64
N GLU A 3 56.05 -22.37 -0.94
CA GLU A 3 56.39 -21.83 0.42
C GLU A 3 55.39 -20.69 0.69
N GLN A 4 54.71 -20.64 1.81
CA GLN A 4 55.11 -20.04 3.11
C GLN A 4 55.04 -18.50 3.17
N SER A 5 54.17 -18.10 4.10
CA SER A 5 54.14 -16.87 4.93
C SER A 5 55.53 -16.39 5.38
N PRO A 6 55.73 -15.36 6.19
CA PRO A 6 54.85 -14.71 7.18
C PRO A 6 55.19 -13.24 7.52
N GLY A 7 54.53 -12.73 8.53
CA GLY A 7 55.13 -11.81 9.51
C GLY A 7 54.45 -10.43 9.57
N SER A 8 54.29 -9.72 10.61
CA SER A 8 54.48 -9.89 12.06
C SER A 8 53.92 -8.63 12.73
N GLN A 9 53.26 -8.86 13.81
CA GLN A 9 53.20 -8.13 15.07
C GLN A 9 54.02 -6.83 15.23
N ALA A 10 53.40 -5.83 15.85
CA ALA A 10 54.07 -5.03 16.88
C ALA A 10 53.05 -4.42 17.86
N ARG A 11 53.05 -4.98 19.04
CA ARG A 11 52.55 -4.36 20.29
C ARG A 11 53.45 -3.17 20.63
N ARG A 12 52.91 -2.13 21.23
CA ARG A 12 53.63 -1.32 22.23
C ARG A 12 52.68 -0.75 23.27
N THR A 13 52.76 -1.37 24.43
CA THR A 13 52.39 -0.91 25.76
C THR A 13 53.42 0.15 26.21
N ILE A 14 52.97 1.24 26.79
CA ILE A 14 53.80 2.06 27.69
C ILE A 14 52.98 2.37 28.94
N LEU A 15 53.41 1.78 30.03
CA LEU A 15 53.15 2.19 31.41
C LEU A 15 54.02 3.43 31.72
N GLY A 16 53.53 4.33 32.55
CA GLY A 16 54.29 5.40 33.17
C GLY A 16 53.67 5.80 34.50
N LEU A 17 54.26 5.27 35.57
CA LEU A 17 54.05 5.62 36.99
C LEU A 17 54.57 7.01 37.33
N GLY A 18 54.05 7.56 38.42
CA GLY A 18 54.69 8.55 39.27
C GLY A 18 53.80 9.75 39.56
N GLY A 19 53.50 10.17 40.74
CA GLY A 19 54.06 9.94 42.06
C GLY A 19 53.36 10.89 43.03
N SER A 20 53.19 10.42 44.23
CA SER A 20 52.64 11.13 45.41
C SER A 20 53.46 12.34 45.81
N ALA A 21 52.88 13.41 46.30
CA ALA A 21 53.51 14.30 47.26
C ALA A 21 52.45 14.89 48.18
N LEU A 22 52.48 14.43 49.42
CA LEU A 22 51.97 15.04 50.64
C LEU A 22 52.67 16.39 50.88
N LEU A 23 51.90 17.40 51.30
CA LEU A 23 52.43 18.29 52.34
C LEU A 23 51.24 18.93 53.11
N ALA A 24 51.24 18.65 54.42
CA ALA A 24 50.47 19.28 55.46
C ALA A 24 51.14 20.61 55.90
N LEU A 25 50.37 21.64 56.20
CA LEU A 25 50.70 22.74 57.12
C LEU A 25 49.36 23.32 57.62
N ALA A 26 49.05 23.04 58.84
CA ALA A 26 49.15 23.68 60.12
C ALA A 26 48.35 25.02 60.26
N LEU A 27 47.24 24.87 61.00
CA LEU A 27 46.75 25.71 62.07
C LEU A 27 47.29 27.15 62.26
N ALA A 28 46.35 28.14 62.06
CA ALA A 28 46.37 29.34 62.90
C ALA A 28 44.93 29.84 63.03
N GLY A 29 44.38 29.66 64.20
CA GLY A 29 43.04 30.15 64.55
C GLY A 29 43.04 31.66 64.80
N CYS A 30 42.03 32.32 64.37
CA CYS A 30 41.57 33.59 64.92
C CYS A 30 40.05 33.48 65.16
N GLN A 31 39.70 33.34 66.42
CA GLN A 31 38.34 33.54 66.91
C GLN A 31 38.01 35.02 66.83
N LEU A 32 37.18 35.41 65.91
CA LEU A 32 36.48 36.69 65.94
C LEU A 32 35.05 36.42 66.45
N VAL A 33 34.82 36.78 67.71
CA VAL A 33 33.47 36.83 68.32
C VAL A 33 32.68 37.95 67.67
N PRO A 34 31.56 37.68 67.00
CA PRO A 34 30.67 38.74 66.50
C PRO A 34 29.91 39.36 67.68
N LYS A 35 29.93 40.67 67.77
CA LYS A 35 29.02 41.44 68.66
C LYS A 35 27.57 41.20 68.21
N PRO A 36 26.63 41.10 69.17
CA PRO A 36 25.21 41.04 68.84
C PRO A 36 24.77 42.36 68.20
N ARG A 37 24.19 42.26 67.00
CA ARG A 37 23.46 43.34 66.35
C ARG A 37 22.13 43.53 67.04
N PRO A 38 21.63 44.80 67.14
CA PRO A 38 20.23 45.05 67.60
C PRO A 38 19.23 44.41 66.65
N ASP A 39 18.18 43.87 67.22
CA ASP A 39 17.03 43.29 66.48
C ASP A 39 16.41 44.39 65.62
N LEU A 40 16.55 44.20 64.31
CA LEU A 40 15.72 44.92 63.31
C LEU A 40 14.36 44.21 63.22
N PRO A 41 13.26 44.96 63.08
CA PRO A 41 11.96 44.33 62.89
C PRO A 41 11.96 43.45 61.65
N PRO A 42 11.13 42.39 61.62
CA PRO A 42 11.06 41.48 60.46
C PRO A 42 10.71 42.28 59.22
N GLU A 43 11.61 42.21 58.25
CA GLU A 43 11.33 42.66 56.88
C GLU A 43 10.19 41.77 56.34
N GLU A 44 9.02 42.36 56.09
CA GLU A 44 7.92 41.73 55.39
C GLU A 44 8.43 41.31 54.03
N VAL A 45 8.65 39.98 53.85
CA VAL A 45 8.89 39.37 52.56
C VAL A 45 7.64 39.61 51.73
N PRO A 46 7.70 40.32 50.61
CA PRO A 46 6.54 40.44 49.75
C PRO A 46 6.08 39.03 49.38
N GLU A 47 4.81 38.71 49.66
CA GLU A 47 4.15 37.51 49.18
C GLU A 47 4.31 37.50 47.69
N GLU A 48 5.15 36.58 47.17
CA GLU A 48 5.34 36.33 45.74
C GLU A 48 3.95 35.91 45.20
N VAL A 49 3.23 36.87 44.66
CA VAL A 49 1.96 36.62 43.96
C VAL A 49 2.34 35.64 42.83
N GLU A 50 2.06 34.34 43.03
CA GLU A 50 2.10 33.36 41.94
C GLU A 50 1.22 33.92 40.82
N GLN A 51 1.88 34.48 39.82
CA GLN A 51 1.20 34.78 38.54
C GLN A 51 0.59 33.48 38.04
N PRO A 52 -0.69 33.47 37.69
CA PRO A 52 -1.26 32.31 37.03
C PRO A 52 -0.37 31.95 35.89
N ARG A 53 0.31 30.78 35.96
CA ARG A 53 0.97 30.20 34.79
C ARG A 53 -0.12 30.06 33.75
N ASP A 54 0.01 30.80 32.65
CA ASP A 54 -0.78 30.54 31.47
C ASP A 54 -0.63 29.01 31.19
N GLU A 55 -1.62 28.23 31.62
CA GLU A 55 -1.74 26.86 31.17
C GLU A 55 -1.91 26.94 29.67
N GLU A 56 -0.83 26.58 28.93
CA GLU A 56 -0.95 26.33 27.51
C GLU A 56 -2.21 25.49 27.29
N PRO A 57 -3.08 25.88 26.37
CA PRO A 57 -4.32 25.15 26.16
C PRO A 57 -3.93 23.71 25.84
N ARG A 58 -4.05 22.83 26.84
CA ARG A 58 -3.95 21.39 26.64
C ARG A 58 -5.07 21.06 25.69
N VAL A 59 -4.70 20.80 24.42
CA VAL A 59 -5.61 20.17 23.46
C VAL A 59 -6.05 18.89 24.12
N GLN A 60 -7.19 18.92 24.79
CA GLN A 60 -7.81 17.74 25.36
C GLN A 60 -8.22 16.90 24.16
N LEU A 61 -7.41 15.87 23.86
CA LEU A 61 -7.84 14.84 22.92
C LEU A 61 -9.19 14.31 23.42
N PRO A 62 -10.20 14.19 22.54
CA PRO A 62 -11.48 13.61 22.94
C PRO A 62 -11.24 12.31 23.69
N PRO A 63 -11.98 12.01 24.78
CA PRO A 63 -11.87 10.74 25.48
C PRO A 63 -11.93 9.59 24.49
N GLU A 64 -11.09 8.56 24.64
CA GLU A 64 -11.06 7.39 23.72
C GLU A 64 -12.42 6.70 23.56
N GLU A 65 -13.29 6.87 24.52
CA GLU A 65 -14.65 6.35 24.55
C GLU A 65 -15.60 7.04 23.56
N THR A 66 -15.19 8.15 22.93
CA THR A 66 -16.06 8.90 22.00
C THR A 66 -15.80 8.56 20.53
N ARG A 67 -14.83 7.68 20.22
CA ARG A 67 -14.44 7.33 18.86
C ARG A 67 -14.60 5.85 18.57
N ASN A 68 -15.15 5.53 17.41
CA ASN A 68 -15.17 4.17 16.91
C ASN A 68 -13.75 3.69 16.56
N ARG A 69 -13.41 2.48 16.96
CA ARG A 69 -12.06 1.92 16.77
C ARG A 69 -11.98 1.13 15.46
N VAL A 70 -10.92 1.36 14.70
CA VAL A 70 -10.66 0.78 13.39
C VAL A 70 -9.25 0.21 13.36
N ALA A 71 -9.11 -1.06 13.03
CA ALA A 71 -7.82 -1.70 12.86
C ALA A 71 -7.32 -1.60 11.42
N VAL A 72 -6.04 -1.26 11.24
CA VAL A 72 -5.32 -1.39 9.97
C VAL A 72 -4.42 -2.61 10.07
N LEU A 73 -4.79 -3.69 9.37
CA LEU A 73 -4.09 -4.97 9.37
C LEU A 73 -3.17 -5.05 8.15
N VAL A 74 -1.87 -4.81 8.34
CA VAL A 74 -0.89 -4.81 7.24
C VAL A 74 0.46 -5.36 7.72
N PRO A 75 1.28 -5.96 6.84
CA PRO A 75 2.62 -6.42 7.22
C PRO A 75 3.55 -5.22 7.39
N THR A 76 3.86 -4.83 8.63
CA THR A 76 4.84 -3.77 8.93
C THR A 76 6.25 -4.32 9.19
N SER A 77 6.40 -5.65 9.14
CA SER A 77 7.68 -6.35 9.20
C SER A 77 7.78 -7.40 8.08
N GLY A 78 8.95 -8.04 7.91
CA GLY A 78 9.18 -9.08 6.91
C GLY A 78 9.28 -8.55 5.47
N ALA A 79 9.09 -9.44 4.49
CA ALA A 79 9.33 -9.17 3.06
C ALA A 79 8.44 -8.06 2.47
N ASN A 80 7.23 -7.89 2.99
CA ASN A 80 6.25 -6.91 2.51
C ASN A 80 6.18 -5.64 3.38
N ALA A 81 7.11 -5.47 4.33
CA ALA A 81 7.12 -4.37 5.30
C ALA A 81 7.03 -2.99 4.65
N GLY A 82 7.78 -2.75 3.57
CA GLY A 82 7.79 -1.46 2.89
C GLY A 82 6.43 -1.07 2.32
N VAL A 83 5.70 -2.03 1.75
CA VAL A 83 4.35 -1.81 1.21
C VAL A 83 3.35 -1.63 2.36
N GLY A 84 3.38 -2.50 3.36
CA GLY A 84 2.48 -2.44 4.50
C GLY A 84 2.65 -1.13 5.29
N GLN A 85 3.88 -0.72 5.56
CA GLN A 85 4.18 0.56 6.22
C GLN A 85 3.68 1.75 5.39
N SER A 86 3.82 1.67 4.06
CA SER A 86 3.34 2.71 3.16
C SER A 86 1.80 2.84 3.20
N ILE A 87 1.09 1.74 3.27
CA ILE A 87 -0.38 1.71 3.43
C ILE A 87 -0.77 2.28 4.81
N ALA A 88 -0.12 1.85 5.89
CA ALA A 88 -0.38 2.34 7.24
C ALA A 88 -0.15 3.86 7.37
N ASN A 89 0.94 4.36 6.81
CA ASN A 89 1.25 5.78 6.79
C ASN A 89 0.20 6.58 6.01
N ALA A 90 -0.25 6.08 4.85
CA ALA A 90 -1.28 6.74 4.06
C ALA A 90 -2.65 6.71 4.75
N ALA A 91 -2.99 5.64 5.48
CA ALA A 91 -4.17 5.58 6.33
C ALA A 91 -4.16 6.66 7.42
N ASN A 92 -3.02 6.83 8.11
CA ASN A 92 -2.85 7.89 9.11
C ASN A 92 -2.92 9.29 8.47
N LEU A 93 -2.35 9.48 7.27
CA LEU A 93 -2.41 10.76 6.55
C LEU A 93 -3.86 11.09 6.18
N ALA A 94 -4.64 10.11 5.71
CA ALA A 94 -6.05 10.29 5.39
C ALA A 94 -6.88 10.71 6.62
N LEU A 95 -6.59 10.13 7.78
CA LEU A 95 -7.25 10.51 9.03
C LEU A 95 -6.97 11.96 9.40
N LEU A 96 -5.73 12.42 9.24
CA LEU A 96 -5.35 13.82 9.48
C LEU A 96 -6.02 14.77 8.48
N ASP A 97 -6.01 14.40 7.18
CA ASP A 97 -6.61 15.22 6.12
C ASP A 97 -8.14 15.31 6.23
N ALA A 98 -8.80 14.26 6.72
CA ALA A 98 -10.25 14.20 6.85
C ALA A 98 -10.80 14.76 8.17
N GLY A 99 -9.93 15.15 9.11
CA GLY A 99 -10.35 15.60 10.45
C GLY A 99 -11.12 14.52 11.21
N GLY A 100 -10.62 13.28 11.21
CA GLY A 100 -11.31 12.06 11.67
C GLY A 100 -11.65 12.01 13.15
N GLU A 101 -12.49 12.94 13.63
CA GLU A 101 -12.88 13.05 15.04
C GLU A 101 -13.68 11.85 15.56
N ARG A 102 -14.34 11.09 14.67
CA ARG A 102 -15.26 9.99 15.04
C ARG A 102 -14.62 8.62 15.04
N ILE A 103 -13.41 8.48 14.50
CA ILE A 103 -12.70 7.20 14.43
C ILE A 103 -11.28 7.32 15.00
N ARG A 104 -10.80 6.20 15.54
CA ARG A 104 -9.41 6.02 15.93
C ARG A 104 -8.85 4.83 15.16
N ILE A 105 -7.69 5.02 14.54
CA ILE A 105 -6.99 3.98 13.80
C ILE A 105 -5.85 3.41 14.65
N THR A 106 -5.74 2.07 14.67
CA THR A 106 -4.60 1.35 15.25
C THR A 106 -4.04 0.38 14.21
N VAL A 107 -2.72 0.38 14.04
CA VAL A 107 -2.04 -0.49 13.09
C VAL A 107 -1.58 -1.78 13.78
N TYR A 108 -1.85 -2.93 13.17
CA TYR A 108 -1.46 -4.26 13.64
C TYR A 108 -0.64 -4.95 12.55
N ASP A 109 0.52 -5.48 12.95
CA ASP A 109 1.44 -6.16 12.05
C ASP A 109 0.98 -7.59 11.76
N THR A 110 0.53 -7.86 10.54
CA THR A 110 0.08 -9.21 10.13
C THR A 110 1.22 -10.20 9.94
N ALA A 111 2.46 -9.74 9.81
CA ALA A 111 3.63 -10.61 9.67
C ALA A 111 4.19 -11.08 11.03
N ARG A 112 3.93 -10.33 12.11
CA ARG A 112 4.39 -10.70 13.45
C ARG A 112 3.36 -11.56 14.16
N GLY A 113 3.64 -12.84 14.34
CA GLY A 113 2.73 -13.78 14.97
C GLY A 113 1.55 -14.23 14.09
N GLY A 114 1.45 -13.69 12.87
CA GLY A 114 0.44 -14.05 11.88
C GLY A 114 -0.83 -13.19 11.91
N ALA A 115 -1.51 -13.14 10.79
CA ALA A 115 -2.66 -12.25 10.58
C ALA A 115 -3.87 -12.58 11.49
N ALA A 116 -4.10 -13.86 11.82
CA ALA A 116 -5.15 -14.25 12.76
C ALA A 116 -4.89 -13.74 14.18
N ALA A 117 -3.62 -13.76 14.63
CA ALA A 117 -3.24 -13.22 15.93
C ALA A 117 -3.43 -11.70 15.98
N ALA A 118 -3.02 -10.99 14.92
CA ALA A 118 -3.25 -9.56 14.77
C ALA A 118 -4.75 -9.21 14.82
N ALA A 119 -5.60 -9.99 14.14
CA ALA A 119 -7.04 -9.79 14.17
C ALA A 119 -7.66 -10.05 15.56
N ASN A 120 -7.23 -11.11 16.26
CA ASN A 120 -7.68 -11.37 17.63
C ASN A 120 -7.29 -10.24 18.59
N GLN A 121 -6.05 -9.72 18.46
CA GLN A 121 -5.61 -8.57 19.25
C GLN A 121 -6.46 -7.33 18.92
N ALA A 122 -6.73 -7.08 17.64
CA ALA A 122 -7.57 -5.97 17.21
C ALA A 122 -9.01 -6.07 17.80
N LEU A 123 -9.58 -7.29 17.87
CA LEU A 123 -10.89 -7.49 18.53
C LEU A 123 -10.81 -7.25 20.03
N ALA A 124 -9.77 -7.74 20.72
CA ALA A 124 -9.57 -7.52 22.14
C ALA A 124 -9.44 -6.02 22.47
N ASP A 125 -8.87 -5.24 21.56
CA ASP A 125 -8.76 -3.77 21.68
C ASP A 125 -10.06 -3.04 21.28
N GLY A 126 -11.13 -3.78 20.92
CA GLY A 126 -12.46 -3.23 20.64
C GLY A 126 -12.62 -2.62 19.26
N ASN A 127 -11.82 -3.01 18.27
CA ASN A 127 -11.97 -2.54 16.89
C ASN A 127 -13.20 -3.17 16.22
N GLY A 128 -14.07 -2.33 15.64
CA GLY A 128 -15.33 -2.72 14.99
C GLY A 128 -15.26 -2.71 13.45
N LEU A 129 -14.11 -2.45 12.87
CA LEU A 129 -13.85 -2.51 11.43
C LEU A 129 -12.38 -2.87 11.20
N PHE A 130 -12.11 -3.71 10.20
CA PHE A 130 -10.75 -4.05 9.77
C PHE A 130 -10.48 -3.50 8.38
N LEU A 131 -9.42 -2.71 8.23
CA LEU A 131 -8.85 -2.21 6.97
C LEU A 131 -7.59 -3.03 6.66
N GLY A 132 -7.59 -3.78 5.58
CA GLY A 132 -6.67 -4.87 5.31
C GLY A 132 -7.33 -6.24 5.57
N PRO A 133 -6.58 -7.35 5.47
CA PRO A 133 -5.16 -7.45 5.13
C PRO A 133 -4.81 -7.19 3.68
N LEU A 134 -3.48 -7.14 3.42
CA LEU A 134 -2.93 -6.97 2.07
C LEU A 134 -2.86 -8.30 1.30
N LEU A 135 -2.45 -9.38 1.95
CA LEU A 135 -2.21 -10.67 1.31
C LEU A 135 -3.45 -11.56 1.40
N ALA A 136 -3.72 -12.33 0.34
CA ALA A 136 -4.88 -13.22 0.29
C ALA A 136 -4.87 -14.29 1.39
N ASP A 137 -3.70 -14.85 1.71
CA ASP A 137 -3.56 -15.85 2.78
C ASP A 137 -3.85 -15.24 4.16
N ASP A 138 -3.44 -13.98 4.36
CA ASP A 138 -3.79 -13.22 5.56
C ASP A 138 -5.30 -12.99 5.66
N VAL A 139 -5.97 -12.69 4.53
CA VAL A 139 -7.44 -12.55 4.50
C VAL A 139 -8.11 -13.87 4.88
N ARG A 140 -7.65 -15.00 4.35
CA ARG A 140 -8.17 -16.32 4.71
C ARG A 140 -8.02 -16.62 6.19
N ALA A 141 -6.96 -16.14 6.82
CA ALA A 141 -6.72 -16.30 8.25
C ALA A 141 -7.58 -15.34 9.11
N VAL A 142 -7.79 -14.09 8.66
CA VAL A 142 -8.54 -13.05 9.37
C VAL A 142 -10.05 -13.23 9.23
N ALA A 143 -10.57 -13.60 8.06
CA ALA A 143 -11.99 -13.65 7.78
C ALA A 143 -12.81 -14.51 8.77
N PRO A 144 -12.36 -15.74 9.19
CA PRO A 144 -13.09 -16.50 10.20
C PRO A 144 -13.11 -15.83 11.59
N VAL A 145 -12.05 -15.10 11.95
CA VAL A 145 -11.95 -14.37 13.22
C VAL A 145 -12.93 -13.20 13.21
N ALA A 146 -12.90 -12.38 12.17
CA ALA A 146 -13.75 -11.21 11.99
C ALA A 146 -15.24 -11.58 11.92
N ARG A 147 -15.59 -12.66 11.18
CA ARG A 147 -16.98 -13.15 11.04
C ARG A 147 -17.58 -13.58 12.37
N ARG A 148 -16.82 -14.27 13.23
CA ARG A 148 -17.33 -14.68 14.57
C ARG A 148 -17.66 -13.49 15.45
N ALA A 149 -17.04 -12.34 15.21
CA ALA A 149 -17.23 -11.11 15.97
C ALA A 149 -18.17 -10.12 15.26
N ASP A 150 -18.74 -10.47 14.12
CA ASP A 150 -19.56 -9.58 13.26
C ASP A 150 -18.83 -8.28 12.89
N VAL A 151 -17.53 -8.39 12.60
CA VAL A 151 -16.68 -7.26 12.20
C VAL A 151 -16.38 -7.38 10.70
N PRO A 152 -16.77 -6.39 9.87
CA PRO A 152 -16.46 -6.42 8.44
C PRO A 152 -14.98 -6.15 8.17
N VAL A 153 -14.52 -6.67 7.02
CA VAL A 153 -13.14 -6.59 6.56
C VAL A 153 -13.09 -5.88 5.20
N ILE A 154 -12.37 -4.78 5.10
CA ILE A 154 -12.08 -4.09 3.83
C ILE A 154 -10.64 -4.42 3.44
N SER A 155 -10.47 -5.50 2.68
CA SER A 155 -9.16 -6.04 2.30
C SER A 155 -8.51 -5.28 1.16
N PHE A 156 -7.18 -5.21 1.16
CA PHE A 156 -6.35 -4.65 0.09
C PHE A 156 -5.85 -5.70 -0.90
N SER A 157 -6.25 -6.97 -0.73
CA SER A 157 -5.89 -8.07 -1.63
C SER A 157 -6.49 -7.88 -3.02
N ASN A 158 -5.81 -8.40 -4.03
CA ASN A 158 -6.28 -8.49 -5.41
C ASN A 158 -6.85 -9.89 -5.77
N ASP A 159 -6.92 -10.81 -4.81
CA ASP A 159 -7.46 -12.16 -5.03
C ASP A 159 -8.96 -12.19 -4.75
N ILE A 160 -9.78 -12.21 -5.82
CA ILE A 160 -11.23 -12.19 -5.74
C ILE A 160 -11.83 -13.37 -4.97
N SER A 161 -11.09 -14.51 -4.80
CA SER A 161 -11.59 -15.68 -4.07
C SER A 161 -11.76 -15.44 -2.58
N VAL A 162 -11.25 -14.36 -2.05
CA VAL A 162 -11.38 -14.05 -0.61
C VAL A 162 -12.51 -13.04 -0.34
N ALA A 163 -13.20 -12.56 -1.38
CA ALA A 163 -14.32 -11.64 -1.25
C ALA A 163 -15.60 -12.33 -0.77
N GLY A 164 -16.52 -11.54 -0.23
CA GLY A 164 -17.83 -12.02 0.25
C GLY A 164 -17.84 -12.40 1.73
N ASN A 165 -19.02 -12.71 2.26
CA ASN A 165 -19.23 -13.11 3.66
C ASN A 165 -18.62 -12.11 4.68
N GLY A 166 -18.85 -10.80 4.48
CA GLY A 166 -18.30 -9.73 5.32
C GLY A 166 -16.89 -9.28 4.93
N VAL A 167 -16.31 -9.82 3.84
CA VAL A 167 -15.04 -9.37 3.27
C VAL A 167 -15.30 -8.57 2.00
N TYR A 168 -14.87 -7.31 1.99
CA TYR A 168 -14.89 -6.37 0.88
C TYR A 168 -13.49 -6.21 0.32
N LEU A 169 -13.34 -6.25 -0.99
CA LEU A 169 -12.05 -6.20 -1.68
C LEU A 169 -11.84 -4.85 -2.33
N MET A 170 -10.84 -4.10 -1.87
CA MET A 170 -10.44 -2.82 -2.47
C MET A 170 -9.23 -2.93 -3.40
N GLY A 171 -8.50 -4.05 -3.38
CA GLY A 171 -7.33 -4.24 -4.24
C GLY A 171 -7.64 -4.14 -5.73
N PHE A 172 -6.61 -3.83 -6.51
CA PHE A 172 -6.74 -3.80 -7.98
C PHE A 172 -6.78 -5.23 -8.50
N THR A 173 -7.86 -5.60 -9.20
CA THR A 173 -8.04 -6.95 -9.72
C THR A 173 -7.71 -7.03 -11.21
N PRO A 174 -7.11 -8.14 -11.69
CA PRO A 174 -6.80 -8.28 -13.11
C PRO A 174 -8.07 -8.24 -13.99
N GLY A 175 -9.20 -8.74 -13.49
CA GLY A 175 -10.44 -8.78 -14.26
C GLY A 175 -10.87 -7.43 -14.79
N GLN A 176 -10.91 -6.41 -13.93
CA GLN A 176 -11.34 -5.07 -14.33
C GLN A 176 -10.37 -4.42 -15.33
N SER A 177 -9.07 -4.60 -15.13
CA SER A 177 -8.07 -4.03 -16.05
C SER A 177 -8.11 -4.70 -17.42
N ILE A 178 -8.32 -6.02 -17.45
CA ILE A 178 -8.41 -6.81 -18.69
C ILE A 178 -9.71 -6.45 -19.43
N ALA A 179 -10.86 -6.47 -18.75
CA ALA A 179 -12.14 -6.07 -19.35
C ALA A 179 -12.04 -4.67 -19.97
N ARG A 180 -11.48 -3.71 -19.24
CA ARG A 180 -11.35 -2.32 -19.74
C ARG A 180 -10.45 -2.19 -20.95
N VAL A 181 -9.27 -2.89 -20.98
CA VAL A 181 -8.35 -2.79 -22.12
C VAL A 181 -8.84 -3.58 -23.32
N VAL A 182 -9.52 -4.72 -23.12
CA VAL A 182 -10.15 -5.50 -24.18
C VAL A 182 -11.31 -4.72 -24.80
N GLY A 183 -12.21 -4.13 -23.96
CA GLY A 183 -13.31 -3.28 -24.45
C GLY A 183 -12.79 -2.10 -25.27
N HIS A 184 -11.70 -1.45 -24.84
CA HIS A 184 -11.07 -0.40 -25.66
C HIS A 184 -10.51 -0.96 -26.98
N ALA A 185 -9.83 -2.10 -26.95
CA ALA A 185 -9.31 -2.74 -28.17
C ALA A 185 -10.44 -3.09 -29.16
N ARG A 186 -11.56 -3.59 -28.65
CA ARG A 186 -12.77 -3.85 -29.45
C ARG A 186 -13.37 -2.58 -30.05
N SER A 187 -13.45 -1.52 -29.26
CA SER A 187 -14.02 -0.24 -29.72
C SER A 187 -13.26 0.39 -30.90
N VAL A 188 -11.99 0.01 -31.09
CA VAL A 188 -11.16 0.45 -32.23
C VAL A 188 -11.00 -0.62 -33.30
N GLY A 189 -11.81 -1.71 -33.26
CA GLY A 189 -11.94 -2.70 -34.31
C GLY A 189 -10.96 -3.88 -34.25
N LEU A 190 -10.29 -4.11 -33.11
CA LEU A 190 -9.46 -5.31 -32.93
C LEU A 190 -10.37 -6.49 -32.53
N GLU A 191 -10.29 -7.61 -33.25
CA GLU A 191 -11.25 -8.71 -33.11
C GLU A 191 -10.62 -10.01 -32.59
N ARG A 192 -9.36 -10.29 -33.01
CA ARG A 192 -8.67 -11.56 -32.71
C ARG A 192 -7.67 -11.38 -31.58
N PHE A 193 -7.94 -12.06 -30.48
CA PHE A 193 -7.15 -11.92 -29.26
C PHE A 193 -6.34 -13.18 -28.95
N GLY A 194 -5.14 -12.96 -28.42
CA GLY A 194 -4.33 -13.97 -27.77
C GLY A 194 -3.92 -13.55 -26.37
N ALA A 195 -3.43 -14.49 -25.54
CA ALA A 195 -2.89 -14.16 -24.24
C ALA A 195 -1.67 -15.00 -23.88
N LEU A 196 -0.74 -14.38 -23.14
CA LEU A 196 0.37 -15.01 -22.45
C LEU A 196 0.22 -14.76 -20.96
N ALA A 197 0.23 -15.81 -20.15
CA ALA A 197 0.09 -15.71 -18.70
C ALA A 197 1.16 -16.57 -17.99
N PRO A 198 1.78 -16.09 -16.88
CA PRO A 198 2.64 -16.96 -16.09
C PRO A 198 1.80 -18.05 -15.41
N VAL A 199 2.40 -19.20 -15.11
CA VAL A 199 1.76 -20.18 -14.25
C VAL A 199 1.58 -19.61 -12.85
N GLY A 200 0.56 -20.09 -12.12
CA GLY A 200 0.26 -19.64 -10.76
C GLY A 200 -1.13 -19.02 -10.62
N VAL A 201 -1.44 -18.52 -9.44
CA VAL A 201 -2.78 -18.01 -9.12
C VAL A 201 -3.14 -16.80 -9.96
N TYR A 202 -2.22 -15.84 -10.08
CA TYR A 202 -2.45 -14.63 -10.85
C TYR A 202 -2.69 -14.94 -12.34
N GLY A 203 -1.81 -15.76 -12.95
CA GLY A 203 -1.94 -16.11 -14.37
C GLY A 203 -3.26 -16.83 -14.68
N ARG A 204 -3.70 -17.75 -13.84
CA ARG A 204 -5.02 -18.39 -14.00
C ARG A 204 -6.15 -17.38 -13.96
N ARG A 205 -6.16 -16.48 -12.97
CA ARG A 205 -7.17 -15.43 -12.83
C ARG A 205 -7.20 -14.47 -14.02
N ALA A 206 -6.03 -14.09 -14.50
CA ALA A 206 -5.93 -13.24 -15.70
C ALA A 206 -6.40 -13.99 -16.96
N SER A 207 -6.16 -15.30 -17.03
CA SER A 207 -6.67 -16.13 -18.13
C SER A 207 -8.18 -16.24 -18.13
N ASP A 208 -8.78 -16.52 -16.95
CA ASP A 208 -10.24 -16.57 -16.79
C ASP A 208 -10.88 -15.22 -17.17
N ALA A 209 -10.32 -14.12 -16.66
CA ALA A 209 -10.77 -12.78 -16.99
C ALA A 209 -10.62 -12.40 -18.47
N MET A 210 -9.61 -12.94 -19.14
CA MET A 210 -9.43 -12.72 -20.59
C MET A 210 -10.50 -13.43 -21.42
N VAL A 211 -10.87 -14.66 -21.03
CA VAL A 211 -11.99 -15.39 -21.66
C VAL A 211 -13.26 -14.59 -21.51
N GLU A 212 -13.62 -14.23 -20.29
CA GLU A 212 -14.82 -13.47 -19.95
C GLU A 212 -14.87 -12.13 -20.71
N ALA A 213 -13.80 -11.33 -20.65
CA ALA A 213 -13.75 -10.03 -21.31
C ALA A 213 -13.86 -10.10 -22.84
N VAL A 214 -13.23 -11.08 -23.49
CA VAL A 214 -13.31 -11.24 -24.95
C VAL A 214 -14.69 -11.71 -25.37
N GLU A 215 -15.32 -12.57 -24.58
CA GLU A 215 -16.67 -13.08 -24.83
C GLU A 215 -17.73 -12.00 -24.66
N GLU A 216 -17.67 -11.23 -23.57
CA GLU A 216 -18.58 -10.08 -23.30
C GLU A 216 -18.48 -9.00 -24.39
N GLU A 217 -17.28 -8.71 -24.85
CA GLU A 217 -17.04 -7.70 -25.90
C GLU A 217 -17.25 -8.22 -27.34
N GLY A 218 -17.71 -9.46 -27.50
CA GLY A 218 -17.96 -10.08 -28.82
C GLY A 218 -16.70 -10.23 -29.66
N GLY A 219 -15.55 -10.40 -29.05
CA GLY A 219 -14.29 -10.71 -29.70
C GLY A 219 -14.07 -12.22 -29.93
N ARG A 220 -12.94 -12.57 -30.51
CA ARG A 220 -12.52 -13.97 -30.71
C ARG A 220 -11.21 -14.25 -29.98
N LEU A 221 -11.25 -15.08 -28.95
CA LEU A 221 -10.03 -15.60 -28.33
C LEU A 221 -9.48 -16.76 -29.14
N VAL A 222 -8.35 -16.54 -29.83
CA VAL A 222 -7.74 -17.54 -30.73
C VAL A 222 -6.94 -18.57 -29.93
N SER A 223 -6.10 -18.10 -28.99
CA SER A 223 -5.32 -18.99 -28.12
C SER A 223 -4.82 -18.27 -26.88
N MET A 224 -4.61 -19.04 -25.81
CA MET A 224 -3.88 -18.62 -24.61
C MET A 224 -2.76 -19.60 -24.33
N GLN A 225 -1.61 -19.09 -23.93
CA GLN A 225 -0.45 -19.91 -23.58
C GLN A 225 0.08 -19.54 -22.20
N SER A 226 0.33 -20.55 -21.39
CA SER A 226 1.00 -20.37 -20.11
C SER A 226 2.48 -20.69 -20.22
N TYR A 227 3.29 -20.02 -19.39
CA TYR A 227 4.71 -20.28 -19.27
C TYR A 227 5.13 -20.30 -17.80
N ASP A 228 6.15 -21.14 -17.52
CA ASP A 228 6.78 -21.25 -16.21
C ASP A 228 8.25 -20.93 -16.33
N GLY A 229 8.72 -19.92 -15.60
CA GLY A 229 10.12 -19.54 -15.54
C GLY A 229 10.56 -18.49 -16.53
N GLY A 230 11.85 -18.59 -16.92
CA GLY A 230 12.59 -17.52 -17.59
C GLY A 230 12.33 -17.35 -19.09
N PRO A 231 13.22 -16.61 -19.78
CA PRO A 231 13.06 -16.20 -21.18
C PRO A 231 12.88 -17.35 -22.18
N ALA A 232 13.42 -18.54 -21.89
CA ALA A 232 13.26 -19.71 -22.75
C ALA A 232 11.80 -20.23 -22.76
N ALA A 233 11.15 -20.27 -21.60
CA ALA A 233 9.75 -20.66 -21.47
C ALA A 233 8.82 -19.65 -22.16
N VAL A 234 9.09 -18.35 -22.01
CA VAL A 234 8.38 -17.29 -22.74
C VAL A 234 8.50 -17.47 -24.24
N ARG A 235 9.69 -17.74 -24.76
CA ARG A 235 9.92 -17.98 -26.20
C ARG A 235 9.11 -19.16 -26.73
N THR A 236 9.09 -20.27 -25.97
CA THR A 236 8.31 -21.45 -26.31
C THR A 236 6.82 -21.15 -26.32
N ALA A 237 6.33 -20.41 -25.34
CA ALA A 237 4.91 -20.03 -25.25
C ALA A 237 4.51 -19.11 -26.42
N VAL A 238 5.35 -18.13 -26.80
CA VAL A 238 5.10 -17.28 -27.98
C VAL A 238 5.06 -18.11 -29.26
N ALA A 239 5.98 -19.05 -29.44
CA ALA A 239 5.97 -19.93 -30.61
C ALA A 239 4.70 -20.78 -30.70
N ARG A 240 4.24 -21.32 -29.56
CA ARG A 240 2.97 -22.07 -29.49
C ARG A 240 1.77 -21.18 -29.77
N LEU A 241 1.80 -19.92 -29.28
CA LEU A 241 0.74 -18.96 -29.52
C LEU A 241 0.58 -18.75 -31.03
N TYR A 242 1.64 -18.39 -31.73
CA TYR A 242 1.61 -18.13 -33.18
C TYR A 242 1.36 -19.37 -34.05
N ALA A 243 1.57 -20.57 -33.52
CA ALA A 243 1.19 -21.80 -34.22
C ALA A 243 -0.34 -21.99 -34.31
N GLN A 244 -1.12 -21.27 -33.53
CA GLN A 244 -2.60 -21.36 -33.48
C GLN A 244 -3.29 -20.35 -34.42
N GLY A 245 -2.62 -19.32 -34.89
CA GLY A 245 -3.18 -18.34 -35.83
C GLY A 245 -2.62 -16.93 -35.64
N ASP A 246 -3.27 -15.98 -36.32
CA ASP A 246 -2.95 -14.56 -36.28
C ASP A 246 -3.77 -13.83 -35.24
N TYR A 247 -3.21 -12.74 -34.71
CA TYR A 247 -3.81 -11.92 -33.66
C TYR A 247 -3.81 -10.45 -34.06
N ASP A 248 -4.87 -9.74 -33.69
CA ASP A 248 -4.90 -8.28 -33.73
C ASP A 248 -4.31 -7.70 -32.42
N ALA A 249 -4.56 -8.40 -31.30
CA ALA A 249 -4.02 -8.04 -30.01
C ALA A 249 -3.60 -9.25 -29.17
N VAL A 250 -2.56 -9.08 -28.35
CA VAL A 250 -2.10 -10.11 -27.40
C VAL A 250 -1.92 -9.51 -26.03
N LEU A 251 -2.65 -10.07 -25.03
CA LEU A 251 -2.48 -9.74 -23.63
C LEU A 251 -1.21 -10.40 -23.08
N ILE A 252 -0.40 -9.64 -22.37
CA ILE A 252 0.71 -10.12 -21.54
C ILE A 252 0.29 -9.94 -20.07
N ALA A 253 -0.20 -11.01 -19.46
CA ALA A 253 -0.68 -11.00 -18.07
C ALA A 253 0.48 -11.19 -17.09
N ASP A 254 1.50 -10.35 -17.17
CA ASP A 254 2.69 -10.40 -16.32
C ASP A 254 3.20 -8.97 -16.05
N GLY A 255 4.02 -8.80 -15.02
CA GLY A 255 4.70 -7.53 -14.72
C GLY A 255 5.72 -7.12 -15.77
N GLY A 256 6.33 -5.96 -15.58
CA GLY A 256 7.23 -5.33 -16.57
C GLY A 256 8.38 -6.20 -17.04
N ARG A 257 8.89 -7.10 -16.19
CA ARG A 257 9.97 -8.02 -16.57
C ARG A 257 9.50 -9.08 -17.59
N GLY A 258 8.35 -9.71 -17.33
CA GLY A 258 7.74 -10.68 -18.25
C GLY A 258 7.30 -10.00 -19.54
N ALA A 259 6.72 -8.81 -19.46
CA ALA A 259 6.34 -8.00 -20.61
C ALA A 259 7.56 -7.65 -21.49
N ALA A 260 8.67 -7.21 -20.90
CA ALA A 260 9.90 -6.89 -21.62
C ALA A 260 10.52 -8.11 -22.32
N ALA A 261 10.38 -9.31 -21.75
CA ALA A 261 10.85 -10.55 -22.35
C ALA A 261 9.95 -11.01 -23.50
N ALA A 262 8.63 -10.86 -23.37
CA ALA A 262 7.66 -11.33 -24.36
C ALA A 262 7.51 -10.38 -25.57
N ALA A 263 7.49 -9.08 -25.35
CA ALA A 263 7.14 -8.09 -26.36
C ALA A 263 8.00 -8.13 -27.64
N PRO A 264 9.35 -8.24 -27.59
CA PRO A 264 10.16 -8.34 -28.79
C PRO A 264 9.85 -9.59 -29.62
N LEU A 265 9.51 -10.69 -28.96
CA LEU A 265 9.14 -11.95 -29.59
C LEU A 265 7.78 -11.86 -30.26
N LEU A 266 6.80 -11.24 -29.59
CA LEU A 266 5.44 -11.04 -30.10
C LEU A 266 5.38 -10.07 -31.28
N LYS A 267 6.28 -9.10 -31.34
CA LYS A 267 6.34 -8.11 -32.43
C LYS A 267 7.37 -8.42 -33.49
N SER A 268 7.84 -9.67 -33.61
CA SER A 268 8.83 -10.05 -34.60
C SER A 268 8.20 -10.37 -35.97
N GLY A 269 8.92 -10.04 -37.05
CA GLY A 269 8.55 -10.41 -38.40
C GLY A 269 7.17 -9.89 -38.83
N ALA A 270 6.32 -10.78 -39.38
CA ALA A 270 4.97 -10.46 -39.85
C ALA A 270 4.04 -9.91 -38.73
N ASN A 271 4.37 -10.18 -37.46
CA ASN A 271 3.56 -9.81 -36.30
C ASN A 271 3.87 -8.41 -35.74
N ALA A 272 4.68 -7.60 -36.45
CA ALA A 272 5.07 -6.26 -35.99
C ALA A 272 3.88 -5.32 -35.64
N ARG A 273 2.73 -5.57 -36.26
CA ARG A 273 1.50 -4.76 -36.08
C ARG A 273 0.62 -5.20 -34.93
N VAL A 274 0.87 -6.36 -34.33
CA VAL A 274 0.08 -6.85 -33.19
C VAL A 274 0.07 -5.82 -32.07
N ARG A 275 -1.13 -5.48 -31.55
CA ARG A 275 -1.28 -4.61 -30.40
C ARG A 275 -0.99 -5.41 -29.14
N LEU A 276 -0.06 -4.97 -28.32
CA LEU A 276 0.19 -5.58 -27.01
C LEU A 276 -0.71 -4.93 -25.97
N LEU A 277 -1.31 -5.77 -25.12
CA LEU A 277 -2.14 -5.37 -24.02
C LEU A 277 -1.48 -5.79 -22.71
N GLY A 278 -1.60 -4.97 -21.68
CA GLY A 278 -1.11 -5.25 -20.32
C GLY A 278 -2.23 -5.18 -19.29
N THR A 279 -1.91 -5.57 -18.07
CA THR A 279 -2.81 -5.53 -16.93
C THR A 279 -2.47 -4.35 -16.00
N GLU A 280 -3.20 -4.24 -14.88
CA GLU A 280 -2.96 -3.26 -13.81
C GLU A 280 -1.53 -3.30 -13.25
N LEU A 281 -0.84 -4.44 -13.38
CA LEU A 281 0.56 -4.59 -12.94
C LEU A 281 1.48 -3.57 -13.61
N TRP A 282 1.14 -3.17 -14.84
CA TRP A 282 1.95 -2.21 -15.61
C TRP A 282 1.85 -0.79 -15.06
N ALA A 283 0.83 -0.47 -14.30
CA ALA A 283 0.67 0.86 -13.70
C ALA A 283 1.78 1.20 -12.68
N THR A 284 2.40 0.19 -12.09
CA THR A 284 3.52 0.37 -11.14
C THR A 284 4.90 0.39 -11.79
N GLU A 285 4.97 0.10 -13.09
CA GLU A 285 6.23 -0.07 -13.81
C GLU A 285 6.71 1.25 -14.44
N THR A 286 7.84 1.75 -13.98
CA THR A 286 8.40 3.03 -14.47
C THR A 286 9.28 2.89 -15.73
N GLY A 287 9.52 1.67 -16.20
CA GLY A 287 10.51 1.37 -17.23
C GLY A 287 9.99 0.72 -18.51
N LEU A 288 8.67 0.54 -18.67
CA LEU A 288 8.09 -0.16 -19.83
C LEU A 288 8.57 0.41 -21.18
N GLY A 289 8.60 1.73 -21.32
CA GLY A 289 9.01 2.42 -22.55
C GLY A 289 10.48 2.25 -22.94
N ARG A 290 11.34 1.70 -22.05
CA ARG A 290 12.72 1.34 -22.38
C ARG A 290 12.77 0.17 -23.35
N THR A 291 11.81 -0.74 -23.27
CA THR A 291 11.62 -1.81 -24.24
C THR A 291 10.85 -1.26 -25.43
N SER A 292 11.56 -1.04 -26.56
CA SER A 292 10.97 -0.42 -27.76
C SER A 292 9.72 -1.16 -28.26
N ALA A 293 9.70 -2.49 -28.17
CA ALA A 293 8.56 -3.32 -28.57
C ALA A 293 7.30 -3.11 -27.72
N LEU A 294 7.42 -2.56 -26.50
CA LEU A 294 6.28 -2.21 -25.67
C LEU A 294 5.69 -0.82 -25.98
N ARG A 295 6.40 0.02 -26.74
CA ARG A 295 5.87 1.34 -27.13
C ARG A 295 4.65 1.17 -28.01
N GLY A 296 3.59 1.89 -27.71
CA GLY A 296 2.28 1.72 -28.31
C GLY A 296 1.45 0.57 -27.69
N ALA A 297 1.94 -0.16 -26.70
CA ALA A 297 1.14 -1.13 -25.96
C ALA A 297 0.13 -0.43 -25.05
N TRP A 298 -1.03 -1.04 -24.84
CA TRP A 298 -2.09 -0.50 -23.98
C TRP A 298 -2.25 -1.27 -22.69
N TYR A 299 -2.60 -0.57 -21.62
CA TYR A 299 -3.01 -1.17 -20.36
C TYR A 299 -4.03 -0.29 -19.67
N ALA A 300 -4.89 -0.88 -18.86
CA ALA A 300 -5.86 -0.13 -18.09
C ALA A 300 -5.40 0.05 -16.63
N SER A 301 -5.59 1.23 -16.11
CA SER A 301 -5.22 1.57 -14.73
C SER A 301 -6.09 2.70 -14.19
N VAL A 302 -6.07 2.88 -12.88
CA VAL A 302 -6.58 4.08 -12.23
C VAL A 302 -5.74 5.31 -12.58
N GLY A 303 -6.34 6.48 -12.55
CA GLY A 303 -5.65 7.75 -12.87
C GLY A 303 -4.57 8.13 -11.86
N ASP A 304 -3.54 8.83 -12.32
CA ASP A 304 -2.39 9.21 -11.49
C ASP A 304 -2.49 10.62 -10.87
N SER A 305 -3.40 11.47 -11.32
CA SER A 305 -3.40 12.90 -10.95
C SER A 305 -3.57 13.12 -9.45
N MET A 306 -4.57 12.48 -8.84
CA MET A 306 -4.82 12.58 -7.40
C MET A 306 -3.78 11.81 -6.59
N PHE A 307 -3.31 10.68 -7.11
CA PHE A 307 -2.21 9.95 -6.47
C PHE A 307 -0.91 10.77 -6.43
N ASN A 308 -0.62 11.57 -7.46
CA ASN A 308 0.54 12.47 -7.46
C ASN A 308 0.42 13.55 -6.38
N GLN A 309 -0.79 14.04 -6.10
CA GLN A 309 -1.03 14.97 -4.98
C GLN A 309 -0.82 14.27 -3.63
N LEU A 310 -1.36 13.06 -3.48
CA LEU A 310 -1.11 12.23 -2.30
C LEU A 310 0.39 11.99 -2.10
N ARG A 311 1.11 11.62 -3.17
CA ARG A 311 2.56 11.38 -3.13
C ARG A 311 3.33 12.60 -2.62
N THR A 312 2.96 13.79 -3.06
CA THR A 312 3.60 15.04 -2.60
C THR A 312 3.39 15.25 -1.10
N ARG A 313 2.15 15.11 -0.59
CA ARG A 313 1.83 15.24 0.83
C ARG A 313 2.49 14.15 1.67
N TYR A 314 2.43 12.91 1.19
CA TYR A 314 3.07 11.77 1.84
C TYR A 314 4.58 12.00 2.00
N ARG A 315 5.25 12.43 0.91
CA ARG A 315 6.69 12.72 0.94
C ARG A 315 7.03 13.86 1.91
N ALA A 316 6.23 14.91 1.95
CA ALA A 316 6.41 16.01 2.89
C ALA A 316 6.30 15.54 4.35
N ARG A 317 5.42 14.56 4.64
CA ARG A 317 5.18 14.07 6.00
C ARG A 317 6.16 12.99 6.45
N PHE A 318 6.55 12.06 5.54
CA PHE A 318 7.30 10.85 5.88
C PHE A 318 8.71 10.80 5.26
N GLY A 319 9.12 11.77 4.47
CA GLY A 319 10.46 11.86 3.87
C GLY A 319 10.73 10.87 2.72
N ALA A 320 9.77 10.02 2.36
CA ALA A 320 9.90 8.97 1.34
C ALA A 320 8.73 8.98 0.38
N ASN A 321 8.89 8.38 -0.80
CA ASN A 321 7.78 8.16 -1.71
C ASN A 321 6.90 6.99 -1.23
N PRO A 322 5.55 7.10 -1.34
CA PRO A 322 4.68 5.99 -1.03
C PRO A 322 4.77 4.88 -2.09
N SER A 323 4.48 3.64 -1.69
CA SER A 323 4.08 2.59 -2.63
C SER A 323 2.82 3.02 -3.39
N ARG A 324 2.64 2.53 -4.62
CA ARG A 324 1.38 2.78 -5.35
C ARG A 324 0.14 2.28 -4.60
N LEU A 325 0.29 1.18 -3.86
CA LEU A 325 -0.78 0.59 -3.04
C LEU A 325 -1.13 1.40 -1.78
N ALA A 326 -0.37 2.44 -1.47
CA ALA A 326 -0.66 3.34 -0.34
C ALA A 326 -2.03 4.04 -0.48
N SER A 327 -2.47 4.30 -1.72
CA SER A 327 -3.80 4.85 -2.01
C SER A 327 -4.93 4.01 -1.45
N LEU A 328 -4.78 2.68 -1.40
CA LEU A 328 -5.79 1.78 -0.83
C LEU A 328 -6.04 2.08 0.65
N GLY A 329 -4.97 2.28 1.43
CA GLY A 329 -5.09 2.66 2.85
C GLY A 329 -5.69 4.05 3.03
N TYR A 330 -5.30 4.99 2.17
CA TYR A 330 -5.84 6.35 2.19
C TYR A 330 -7.34 6.35 1.88
N ASP A 331 -7.75 5.71 0.78
CA ASP A 331 -9.14 5.65 0.34
C ASP A 331 -10.03 4.85 1.31
N ALA A 332 -9.51 3.77 1.91
CA ALA A 332 -10.23 3.00 2.93
C ALA A 332 -10.56 3.85 4.17
N VAL A 333 -9.65 4.72 4.58
CA VAL A 333 -9.91 5.64 5.71
C VAL A 333 -10.87 6.74 5.32
N LEU A 334 -10.75 7.36 4.13
CA LEU A 334 -11.73 8.35 3.67
C LEU A 334 -13.14 7.76 3.59
N LEU A 335 -13.28 6.54 3.06
CA LEU A 335 -14.51 5.76 3.06
C LEU A 335 -15.05 5.58 4.49
N THR A 336 -14.18 5.12 5.40
CA THR A 336 -14.55 4.89 6.80
C THR A 336 -15.00 6.19 7.48
N VAL A 337 -14.30 7.30 7.28
CA VAL A 337 -14.68 8.62 7.84
C VAL A 337 -16.04 9.07 7.30
N ARG A 338 -16.32 8.87 6.00
CA ARG A 338 -17.62 9.17 5.41
C ARG A 338 -18.73 8.36 6.08
N ILE A 339 -18.56 7.05 6.23
CA ILE A 339 -19.54 6.15 6.85
C ILE A 339 -19.66 6.40 8.37
N ALA A 340 -18.58 6.78 9.03
CA ALA A 340 -18.57 7.06 10.47
C ALA A 340 -19.49 8.22 10.88
N LYS A 341 -19.97 9.04 9.94
CA LYS A 341 -21.01 10.05 10.21
C LYS A 341 -22.31 9.40 10.73
N ASN A 342 -22.61 8.18 10.27
CA ASN A 342 -23.77 7.39 10.61
C ASN A 342 -23.46 6.23 11.57
N TRP A 343 -22.18 5.97 11.83
CA TRP A 343 -21.75 4.91 12.74
C TRP A 343 -21.87 5.35 14.22
N ARG A 344 -22.91 4.88 14.88
CA ARG A 344 -23.15 5.20 16.30
C ARG A 344 -22.15 4.48 17.18
N LEU A 345 -21.60 5.17 18.16
CA LEU A 345 -20.66 4.60 19.13
C LEU A 345 -21.27 3.38 19.84
N GLY A 346 -20.47 2.31 20.00
CA GLY A 346 -20.91 1.06 20.64
C GLY A 346 -21.88 0.22 19.80
N ARG A 347 -22.11 0.58 18.52
CA ARG A 347 -22.90 -0.22 17.60
C ARG A 347 -22.00 -0.86 16.52
N PRO A 348 -22.43 -1.99 15.93
CA PRO A 348 -21.74 -2.56 14.77
C PRO A 348 -21.57 -1.55 13.66
N PHE A 349 -20.50 -1.72 12.87
CA PHE A 349 -20.26 -0.90 11.67
C PHE A 349 -21.45 -1.00 10.71
N PRO A 350 -21.94 0.11 10.13
CA PRO A 350 -23.09 0.10 9.22
C PRO A 350 -22.70 -0.43 7.84
N GLU A 351 -22.44 -1.72 7.73
CA GLU A 351 -21.92 -2.44 6.55
C GLU A 351 -22.72 -2.17 5.27
N ARG A 352 -24.04 -1.91 5.39
CA ARG A 352 -24.90 -1.62 4.26
C ARG A 352 -24.46 -0.37 3.48
N GLU A 353 -23.85 0.60 4.17
CA GLU A 353 -23.35 1.83 3.54
C GLU A 353 -22.14 1.58 2.63
N LEU A 354 -21.43 0.46 2.76
CA LEU A 354 -20.38 0.06 1.81
C LEU A 354 -20.95 -0.20 0.42
N ARG A 355 -22.23 -0.57 0.32
CA ARG A 355 -22.90 -0.91 -0.95
C ARG A 355 -23.69 0.25 -1.53
N ASP A 356 -23.30 1.49 -1.22
CA ASP A 356 -23.88 2.68 -1.83
C ASP A 356 -23.71 2.61 -3.36
N PRO A 357 -24.80 2.55 -4.17
CA PRO A 357 -24.72 2.43 -5.63
C PRO A 357 -24.07 3.65 -6.29
N VAL A 358 -24.13 4.82 -5.67
CA VAL A 358 -23.44 6.02 -6.14
C VAL A 358 -21.92 5.88 -6.00
N GLY A 359 -21.47 5.03 -5.07
CA GLY A 359 -20.07 4.78 -4.80
C GLY A 359 -19.38 5.91 -4.02
N PHE A 360 -18.07 5.89 -4.09
CA PHE A 360 -17.18 6.72 -3.30
C PHE A 360 -16.13 7.37 -4.20
N ALA A 361 -15.76 8.59 -3.89
CA ALA A 361 -14.62 9.27 -4.52
C ALA A 361 -13.35 8.94 -3.75
N GLY A 362 -12.34 8.45 -4.44
CA GLY A 362 -11.02 8.15 -3.88
C GLY A 362 -9.89 8.82 -4.65
N VAL A 363 -8.68 8.66 -4.16
CA VAL A 363 -7.44 9.10 -4.82
C VAL A 363 -7.22 8.39 -6.15
N ASP A 364 -7.72 7.15 -6.24
CA ASP A 364 -7.68 6.33 -7.45
C ASP A 364 -8.93 6.49 -8.33
N GLY A 365 -9.66 7.60 -8.16
CA GLY A 365 -10.91 7.84 -8.85
C GLY A 365 -12.13 7.25 -8.12
N PRO A 366 -13.31 7.32 -8.74
CA PRO A 366 -14.52 6.75 -8.16
C PRO A 366 -14.43 5.22 -8.10
N PHE A 367 -15.07 4.66 -7.04
CA PHE A 367 -15.24 3.22 -6.87
C PHE A 367 -16.54 2.92 -6.12
N ARG A 368 -17.09 1.73 -6.32
CA ARG A 368 -18.21 1.18 -5.54
C ARG A 368 -18.00 -0.30 -5.30
N PHE A 369 -18.62 -0.85 -4.24
CA PHE A 369 -18.59 -2.29 -4.03
C PHE A 369 -19.80 -2.95 -4.72
N THR A 370 -19.52 -3.99 -5.50
CA THR A 370 -20.53 -4.85 -6.11
C THR A 370 -21.23 -5.71 -5.05
N SER A 371 -22.28 -6.43 -5.44
CA SER A 371 -22.96 -7.40 -4.57
C SER A 371 -22.04 -8.51 -4.06
N SER A 372 -21.00 -8.87 -4.82
CA SER A 372 -19.97 -9.84 -4.42
C SER A 372 -18.93 -9.27 -3.44
N GLY A 373 -19.00 -7.97 -3.13
CA GLY A 373 -18.04 -7.31 -2.23
C GLY A 373 -16.73 -6.91 -2.90
N ILE A 374 -16.64 -6.92 -4.22
CA ILE A 374 -15.45 -6.49 -4.97
C ILE A 374 -15.62 -5.01 -5.36
N ALA A 375 -14.59 -4.19 -5.11
CA ALA A 375 -14.61 -2.80 -5.55
C ALA A 375 -14.52 -2.73 -7.08
N GLU A 376 -15.52 -2.17 -7.71
CA GLU A 376 -15.51 -1.76 -9.11
C GLU A 376 -14.92 -0.35 -9.22
N ARG A 377 -14.02 -0.13 -10.18
CA ARG A 377 -13.29 1.13 -10.36
C ARG A 377 -13.40 1.64 -11.79
N SER A 378 -13.49 2.96 -11.93
CA SER A 378 -13.37 3.59 -13.25
C SER A 378 -11.90 3.62 -13.66
N LEU A 379 -11.56 2.90 -14.74
CA LEU A 379 -10.20 2.77 -15.26
C LEU A 379 -10.03 3.55 -16.57
N GLU A 380 -8.91 4.26 -16.70
CA GLU A 380 -8.45 4.82 -17.98
C GLU A 380 -7.59 3.81 -18.74
N VAL A 381 -7.57 3.90 -20.07
CA VAL A 381 -6.61 3.16 -20.88
C VAL A 381 -5.44 4.05 -21.22
N ARG A 382 -4.24 3.53 -21.01
CA ARG A 382 -2.97 4.23 -21.25
C ARG A 382 -2.17 3.53 -22.33
N GLU A 383 -1.46 4.32 -23.11
CA GLU A 383 -0.49 3.83 -24.09
C GLU A 383 0.94 4.07 -23.60
N VAL A 384 1.76 3.05 -23.69
CA VAL A 384 3.20 3.12 -23.33
C VAL A 384 3.96 3.96 -24.36
N THR A 385 4.69 4.95 -23.88
CA THR A 385 5.58 5.81 -24.69
C THR A 385 7.03 5.68 -24.23
N ALA A 386 7.97 6.26 -24.96
CA ALA A 386 9.38 6.25 -24.55
C ALA A 386 9.62 6.94 -23.20
N ALA A 387 8.81 7.96 -22.86
CA ALA A 387 8.93 8.78 -21.65
C ALA A 387 8.04 8.32 -20.50
N GLY A 388 7.19 7.30 -20.69
CA GLY A 388 6.23 6.83 -19.70
C GLY A 388 4.95 6.31 -20.35
N SER A 389 3.81 6.94 -20.07
CA SER A 389 2.53 6.60 -20.71
C SER A 389 1.64 7.83 -20.87
N ILE A 390 0.73 7.76 -21.85
CA ILE A 390 -0.30 8.77 -22.10
C ILE A 390 -1.69 8.12 -22.00
N VAL A 391 -2.70 8.88 -21.64
CA VAL A 391 -4.10 8.43 -21.63
C VAL A 391 -4.64 8.45 -23.04
N VAL A 392 -5.11 7.31 -23.57
CA VAL A 392 -5.72 7.17 -24.90
C VAL A 392 -7.24 6.98 -24.81
N SER A 393 -7.75 6.52 -23.65
CA SER A 393 -9.17 6.48 -23.36
C SER A 393 -9.38 6.85 -21.88
N PRO A 394 -10.07 7.98 -21.60
CA PRO A 394 -10.28 8.42 -20.23
C PRO A 394 -11.16 7.44 -19.44
N ALA A 395 -11.05 7.47 -18.12
CA ALA A 395 -11.92 6.71 -17.24
C ALA A 395 -13.38 7.20 -17.38
N PRO A 396 -14.37 6.28 -17.37
CA PRO A 396 -15.77 6.66 -17.25
C PRO A 396 -16.02 7.54 -16.02
N ARG A 397 -16.96 8.48 -16.13
CA ARG A 397 -17.25 9.42 -15.02
C ARG A 397 -18.28 8.87 -14.02
N SER A 398 -19.01 7.85 -14.41
CA SER A 398 -20.05 7.18 -13.62
C SER A 398 -19.95 5.67 -13.79
N PHE A 399 -20.59 4.95 -12.88
CA PHE A 399 -20.86 3.53 -13.01
C PHE A 399 -22.26 3.37 -13.62
N ASP A 400 -22.33 2.78 -14.77
CA ASP A 400 -23.59 2.46 -15.45
C ASP A 400 -24.18 1.17 -14.89
#